data_9fa9400780ff8ab861a817bd464dcd9a
#
_entry.id   9fa9400780ff8ab861a817bd464dcd9a
#
_cell.length_a   1.000
_cell.length_b   1.000
_cell.length_c   1.000
_cell.angle_alpha   90.00
_cell.angle_beta   90.00
_cell.angle_gamma   90.00
#
_symmetry.space_group_name_H-M   'P 1'
#
loop_
_entity.id
_entity.type
_entity.pdbx_description
1 polymer ?
#
loop_
_entity_poly.entity_id
_entity_poly.type
_entity_poly.pdbx_seq_one_letter_code
_entity_poly.pdbx_strand_id
1 'polypeptide(L)' 'MNGTVKWFDTRKGYGFIVGDDGQDYFVHYSQIQADGYKTLHTDKRVSFTAGSDASGRPVATCVSAI' A
#
# COMPACT_ATOMS: atom_id res chain seq x y z
N MET A 1 -8.81 4.82 -4.59
CA MET A 1 -8.41 5.85 -3.59
C MET A 1 -6.94 6.16 -3.75
N ASN A 2 -6.55 7.38 -3.49
CA ASN A 2 -5.14 7.78 -3.48
C ASN A 2 -4.63 7.86 -2.05
N GLY A 3 -3.34 7.71 -1.88
CA GLY A 3 -2.70 7.79 -0.58
C GLY A 3 -1.21 8.05 -0.70
N THR A 4 -0.55 8.06 0.45
CA THR A 4 0.89 8.30 0.55
C THR A 4 1.52 7.15 1.32
N VAL A 5 2.62 6.62 0.83
CA VAL A 5 3.33 5.54 1.51
C VAL A 5 3.91 6.06 2.82
N LYS A 6 3.49 5.46 3.93
CA LYS A 6 4.01 5.80 5.25
C LYS A 6 5.37 5.17 5.46
N TRP A 7 5.49 3.88 5.18
CA TRP A 7 6.76 3.15 5.14
C TRP A 7 6.53 1.81 4.46
N PHE A 8 7.60 1.21 3.97
CA PHE A 8 7.54 -0.11 3.36
C PHE A 8 8.86 -0.83 3.59
N ASP A 9 8.77 -2.08 4.10
CA ASP A 9 9.95 -2.91 4.34
C ASP A 9 10.07 -3.92 3.20
N THR A 10 11.03 -3.69 2.30
CA THR A 10 11.22 -4.54 1.13
C THR A 10 11.69 -5.95 1.50
N ARG A 11 12.33 -6.11 2.64
CA ARG A 11 12.82 -7.42 3.08
C ARG A 11 11.68 -8.28 3.61
N LYS A 12 10.75 -7.67 4.35
CA LYS A 12 9.58 -8.37 4.89
C LYS A 12 8.43 -8.41 3.89
N GLY A 13 8.41 -7.50 2.93
CA GLY A 13 7.43 -7.49 1.86
C GLY A 13 6.11 -6.83 2.24
N TYR A 14 6.09 -5.93 3.23
CA TYR A 14 4.86 -5.24 3.62
C TYR A 14 5.16 -3.85 4.17
N GLY A 15 4.11 -3.06 4.28
CA GLY A 15 4.19 -1.72 4.83
C GLY A 15 2.81 -1.13 5.02
N PHE A 16 2.76 0.21 5.11
CA PHE A 16 1.51 0.93 5.32
C PHE A 16 1.41 2.13 4.40
N ILE A 17 0.19 2.40 3.96
CA ILE A 17 -0.18 3.57 3.18
C ILE A 17 -1.19 4.36 4.00
N VAL A 18 -1.02 5.68 4.07
CA VAL A 18 -2.02 6.58 4.64
C VAL A 18 -2.92 7.02 3.49
N GLY A 19 -4.18 6.62 3.52
CA GLY A 19 -5.14 7.04 2.52
C GLY A 19 -5.50 8.52 2.67
N ASP A 20 -6.04 9.10 1.62
CA ASP A 20 -6.48 10.49 1.67
C ASP A 20 -7.65 10.71 2.64
N ASP A 21 -8.27 9.62 3.09
CA ASP A 21 -9.28 9.64 4.15
C ASP A 21 -8.68 9.67 5.57
N GLY A 22 -7.34 9.65 5.70
CA GLY A 22 -6.64 9.64 6.97
C GLY A 22 -6.49 8.27 7.62
N GLN A 23 -6.96 7.21 6.97
CA GLN A 23 -6.88 5.86 7.49
C GLN A 23 -5.59 5.19 7.04
N ASP A 24 -4.94 4.44 7.96
CA ASP A 24 -3.78 3.60 7.62
C ASP A 24 -4.28 2.30 6.96
N TYR A 25 -3.62 1.93 5.85
CA TYR A 25 -3.93 0.71 5.13
C TYR A 25 -2.68 -0.17 5.05
N PHE A 26 -2.82 -1.43 5.45
CA PHE A 26 -1.75 -2.41 5.32
C PHE A 26 -1.58 -2.79 3.83
N VAL A 27 -0.34 -2.85 3.36
CA VAL A 27 -0.05 -3.24 1.98
C VAL A 27 1.01 -4.34 1.97
N HIS A 28 0.76 -5.39 1.19
CA HIS A 28 1.69 -6.49 0.98
C HIS A 28 2.26 -6.38 -0.43
N TYR A 29 3.52 -6.81 -0.63
CA TYR A 29 4.17 -6.68 -1.93
C TYR A 29 3.38 -7.34 -3.07
N SER A 30 2.61 -8.38 -2.77
CA SER A 30 1.79 -9.06 -3.77
C SER A 30 0.70 -8.16 -4.36
N GLN A 31 0.37 -7.06 -3.69
CA GLN A 31 -0.64 -6.12 -4.14
C GLN A 31 -0.05 -4.94 -4.90
N ILE A 32 1.27 -4.86 -5.01
CA ILE A 32 1.93 -3.78 -5.75
C ILE A 32 1.97 -4.14 -7.22
N GLN A 33 1.37 -3.29 -8.04
CA GLN A 33 1.36 -3.46 -9.50
C GLN A 33 2.51 -2.65 -10.10
N ALA A 34 3.65 -3.32 -10.26
CA ALA A 34 4.84 -2.70 -10.83
C ALA A 34 5.60 -3.72 -11.64
N ASP A 35 6.26 -3.27 -12.70
CA ASP A 35 7.16 -4.10 -13.47
C ASP A 35 8.48 -4.24 -12.72
N GLY A 36 8.97 -5.47 -12.60
CA GLY A 36 10.24 -5.74 -11.95
C GLY A 36 10.14 -5.73 -10.42
N TYR A 37 10.99 -4.95 -9.76
CA TYR A 37 11.13 -4.96 -8.31
C TYR A 37 9.92 -4.33 -7.62
N LYS A 38 9.21 -5.11 -6.80
CA LYS A 38 7.99 -4.66 -6.13
C LYS A 38 8.33 -4.00 -4.81
N THR A 39 8.43 -2.69 -4.82
CA THR A 39 8.74 -1.91 -3.63
C THR A 39 8.00 -0.57 -3.67
N LEU A 40 7.86 0.03 -2.49
CA LEU A 40 7.30 1.37 -2.34
C LEU A 40 8.27 2.22 -1.54
N HIS A 41 8.42 3.48 -1.95
CA HIS A 41 9.27 4.43 -1.24
C HIS A 41 8.42 5.30 -0.32
N THR A 42 8.96 5.62 0.85
CA THR A 42 8.32 6.51 1.82
C THR A 42 7.95 7.85 1.17
N ASP A 43 6.79 8.35 1.51
CA ASP A 43 6.20 9.60 1.00
C ASP A 43 5.80 9.58 -0.48
N LYS A 44 5.91 8.43 -1.14
CA LYS A 44 5.49 8.30 -2.53
C LYS A 44 3.95 8.28 -2.61
N ARG A 45 3.38 8.98 -3.59
CA ARG A 45 1.94 8.94 -3.84
C ARG A 45 1.57 7.71 -4.64
N VAL A 46 0.49 7.06 -4.22
CA VAL A 46 0.00 5.84 -4.86
C VAL A 46 -1.50 5.86 -5.03
N SER A 47 -1.99 5.06 -5.95
CA SER A 47 -3.41 4.76 -6.13
C SER A 47 -3.64 3.32 -5.71
N PHE A 48 -4.73 3.05 -5.01
CA PHE A 48 -5.04 1.71 -4.53
C PHE A 48 -6.53 1.53 -4.32
N THR A 49 -6.95 0.27 -4.18
CA THR A 49 -8.32 -0.08 -3.80
C THR A 49 -8.33 -0.37 -2.30
N ALA A 50 -9.18 0.33 -1.56
CA ALA A 50 -9.34 0.11 -0.13
C ALA A 50 -10.22 -1.11 0.11
N GLY A 51 -9.78 -1.97 1.04
CA GLY A 51 -10.53 -3.16 1.42
C GLY A 51 -10.26 -3.51 2.86
N SER A 52 -10.65 -4.73 3.26
CA SER A 52 -10.33 -5.24 4.59
C SER A 52 -10.00 -6.73 4.49
N ASP A 53 -9.14 -7.20 5.41
CA ASP A 53 -8.78 -8.62 5.45
C ASP A 53 -9.79 -9.41 6.30
N ALA A 54 -9.53 -10.70 6.49
CA ALA A 54 -10.44 -11.58 7.23
C ALA A 54 -10.61 -11.16 8.68
N SER A 55 -9.65 -10.45 9.28
CA SER A 55 -9.75 -9.96 10.64
C SER A 55 -10.35 -8.55 10.73
N GLY A 56 -10.73 -7.96 9.60
CA GLY A 56 -11.32 -6.63 9.57
C GLY A 56 -10.31 -5.48 9.49
N ARG A 57 -9.02 -5.79 9.31
CA ARG A 57 -7.99 -4.76 9.20
C ARG A 57 -8.05 -4.09 7.84
N PRO A 58 -7.97 -2.74 7.77
CA PRO A 58 -7.94 -2.06 6.48
C PRO A 58 -6.69 -2.45 5.69
N VAL A 59 -6.89 -2.79 4.41
CA VAL A 59 -5.80 -3.20 3.52
C VAL A 59 -5.90 -2.46 2.19
N ALA A 60 -4.74 -2.25 1.55
CA ALA A 60 -4.65 -1.68 0.22
C ALA A 60 -4.39 -2.81 -0.78
N THR A 61 -5.15 -2.82 -1.86
CA THR A 61 -4.99 -3.79 -2.95
C THR A 61 -4.82 -3.05 -4.27
N CYS A 62 -4.27 -3.72 -5.27
CA CYS A 62 -4.06 -3.15 -6.61
C CYS A 62 -3.32 -1.81 -6.53
N VAL A 63 -2.22 -1.79 -5.79
CA VAL A 63 -1.46 -0.56 -5.52
C VAL A 63 -0.57 -0.25 -6.71
N SER A 64 -0.65 0.99 -7.21
CA SER A 64 0.23 1.45 -8.28
C SER A 64 0.70 2.87 -8.01
N ALA A 65 1.91 3.18 -8.46
CA ALA A 65 2.45 4.53 -8.34
C ALA A 65 1.68 5.50 -9.23
N ILE A 66 1.48 6.70 -8.72
CA ILE A 66 0.85 7.76 -9.51
C ILE A 66 1.92 8.51 -10.28
#